data_9a86c1aeb862ffc10ee881ea12fc201a
#
_entry.id   9a86c1aeb862ffc10ee881ea12fc201a
#
_cell.length_a   1.000
_cell.length_b   1.000
_cell.length_c   1.000
_cell.angle_alpha   90.00
_cell.angle_beta   90.00
_cell.angle_gamma   90.00
#
_symmetry.space_group_name_H-M   'P 1'
#
loop_
_entity.id
_entity.type
_entity.pdbx_description
1 polymer ?
#
loop_
_entity_poly.entity_id
_entity_poly.type
_entity_poly.pdbx_seq_one_letter_code
_entity_poly.pdbx_strand_id
1 'polypeptide(L)'
;MGAMLDAPWAGAIFAPPTPTDIATIEAAIVTQLRSQISSIEIAHYPAEPETWRLTHRVGAALVIYKGAQYGDLLDTAAVIQERKLEFEVAVMMRDLGWAVGAVASGPSPGAYSIIESVRAALTGFQIPGCRKMYPLREKFLKRDKQGGVWTYASTFAVTTMALEGSHTDNFPLFIKGIALEDAGQTTITVAAAAYTFDSTGKVQLPHGNVFGLSITAPGGAALTQGTDFTVDRANGIVTALPGGAITAGETVQIGYAYAEEIIATANQSAPTN
;
A
#
# COMPACT_ATOMS: atom_id res chain seq x y z
N MET A 1 11.63 24.94 9.59
CA MET A 1 11.36 23.67 10.29
C MET A 1 10.20 23.02 9.58
N GLY A 2 10.49 22.24 8.53
CA GLY A 2 9.46 21.54 7.75
C GLY A 2 9.13 20.23 8.45
N ALA A 3 7.88 20.04 8.81
CA ALA A 3 7.39 18.75 9.26
C ALA A 3 7.54 17.76 8.11
N MET A 4 8.43 16.79 8.23
CA MET A 4 8.40 15.58 7.42
C MET A 4 7.02 14.95 7.63
N LEU A 5 6.19 14.99 6.60
CA LEU A 5 4.98 14.22 6.56
C LEU A 5 5.41 12.75 6.58
N ASP A 6 5.08 12.06 7.66
CA ASP A 6 5.21 10.60 7.74
C ASP A 6 4.40 10.00 6.59
N ALA A 7 5.10 9.68 5.51
CA ALA A 7 4.48 8.90 4.45
C ALA A 7 4.14 7.53 5.03
N PRO A 8 2.89 7.06 4.92
CA PRO A 8 2.47 5.77 5.48
C PRO A 8 3.21 4.56 4.87
N TRP A 9 4.13 4.83 3.98
CA TRP A 9 5.01 3.86 3.31
C TRP A 9 6.35 3.65 4.01
N ALA A 10 6.72 4.49 4.98
CA ALA A 10 8.04 4.45 5.62
C ALA A 10 8.26 3.28 6.61
N GLY A 11 7.33 2.37 6.72
CA GLY A 11 7.43 1.25 7.69
C GLY A 11 7.37 -0.14 7.10
N ALA A 12 7.16 -0.25 5.82
CA ALA A 12 7.02 -1.52 5.18
C ALA A 12 8.13 -1.66 4.12
N ILE A 13 9.17 -2.50 4.34
CA ILE A 13 10.18 -2.93 3.37
C ILE A 13 9.46 -3.73 2.29
N PHE A 14 9.35 -3.25 1.02
CA PHE A 14 8.30 -3.69 0.30
C PHE A 14 8.26 -3.52 -1.17
N ALA A 15 7.64 -4.45 -1.83
CA ALA A 15 7.20 -4.33 -3.20
C ALA A 15 6.50 -2.96 -3.39
N PRO A 16 6.89 -2.16 -4.40
CA PRO A 16 6.19 -0.93 -4.71
C PRO A 16 4.70 -1.26 -4.81
N PRO A 17 3.82 -0.43 -4.22
CA PRO A 17 2.39 -0.70 -4.26
C PRO A 17 1.99 -0.87 -5.72
N THR A 18 1.49 -2.06 -6.06
CA THR A 18 0.96 -2.30 -7.41
C THR A 18 -0.14 -1.27 -7.62
N PRO A 19 -0.03 -0.38 -8.61
CA PRO A 19 -1.03 0.64 -8.84
C PRO A 19 -2.36 -0.04 -9.12
N THR A 20 -3.36 0.28 -8.31
CA THR A 20 -4.70 -0.30 -8.48
C THR A 20 -5.39 0.42 -9.64
N ASP A 21 -5.92 -0.35 -10.59
CA ASP A 21 -6.62 0.18 -11.74
C ASP A 21 -8.01 0.75 -11.36
N ILE A 22 -8.55 1.60 -12.24
CA ILE A 22 -9.81 2.31 -12.03
C ILE A 22 -10.98 1.33 -11.86
N ALA A 23 -11.00 0.27 -12.65
CA ALA A 23 -12.10 -0.70 -12.64
C ALA A 23 -12.13 -1.49 -11.33
N THR A 24 -10.96 -1.89 -10.83
CA THR A 24 -10.81 -2.54 -9.52
C THR A 24 -11.27 -1.63 -8.38
N ILE A 25 -10.91 -0.34 -8.42
CA ILE A 25 -11.35 0.64 -7.42
C ILE A 25 -12.87 0.82 -7.46
N GLU A 26 -13.43 1.01 -8.64
CA GLU A 26 -14.89 1.17 -8.83
C GLU A 26 -15.66 -0.06 -8.34
N ALA A 27 -15.20 -1.27 -8.70
CA ALA A 27 -15.81 -2.52 -8.23
C ALA A 27 -15.75 -2.67 -6.70
N ALA A 28 -14.65 -2.26 -6.08
CA ALA A 28 -14.51 -2.26 -4.62
C ALA A 28 -15.51 -1.28 -3.96
N ILE A 29 -15.70 -0.08 -4.54
CA ILE A 29 -16.68 0.90 -4.06
C ILE A 29 -18.10 0.34 -4.16
N VAL A 30 -18.48 -0.24 -5.30
CA VAL A 30 -19.80 -0.87 -5.50
C VAL A 30 -20.02 -2.00 -4.50
N THR A 31 -19.01 -2.84 -4.29
CA THR A 31 -19.07 -3.96 -3.33
C THR A 31 -19.25 -3.46 -1.90
N GLN A 32 -18.48 -2.44 -1.50
CA GLN A 32 -18.59 -1.83 -0.18
C GLN A 32 -19.98 -1.24 0.05
N LEU A 33 -20.49 -0.48 -0.91
CA LEU A 33 -21.83 0.10 -0.81
C LEU A 33 -22.92 -0.99 -0.69
N ARG A 34 -22.83 -2.05 -1.51
CA ARG A 34 -23.78 -3.19 -1.43
C ARG A 34 -23.77 -3.89 -0.10
N SER A 35 -22.61 -3.98 0.55
CA SER A 35 -22.49 -4.61 1.87
C SER A 35 -23.13 -3.80 2.99
N GLN A 36 -23.19 -2.47 2.83
CA GLN A 36 -23.69 -1.54 3.86
C GLN A 36 -25.11 -1.06 3.61
N ILE A 37 -25.59 -1.05 2.35
CA ILE A 37 -26.86 -0.47 1.98
C ILE A 37 -27.65 -1.48 1.15
N SER A 38 -28.64 -2.10 1.77
CA SER A 38 -29.51 -3.11 1.12
C SER A 38 -30.87 -2.57 0.67
N SER A 39 -31.20 -1.31 1.01
CA SER A 39 -32.53 -0.74 0.77
C SER A 39 -32.72 -0.17 -0.63
N ILE A 40 -31.66 -0.04 -1.42
CA ILE A 40 -31.66 0.49 -2.78
C ILE A 40 -30.78 -0.36 -3.69
N GLU A 41 -30.94 -0.20 -4.99
CA GLU A 41 -30.06 -0.79 -5.98
C GLU A 41 -28.70 -0.08 -5.99
N ILE A 42 -27.59 -0.83 -5.98
CA ILE A 42 -26.23 -0.29 -6.12
C ILE A 42 -25.60 -0.89 -7.38
N ALA A 43 -25.15 -0.03 -8.29
CA ALA A 43 -24.58 -0.47 -9.56
C ALA A 43 -23.48 0.48 -10.07
N HIS A 44 -22.74 0.01 -11.06
CA HIS A 44 -21.90 0.87 -11.88
C HIS A 44 -22.77 1.78 -12.74
N TYR A 45 -22.24 2.91 -13.13
CA TYR A 45 -22.90 3.80 -14.05
C TYR A 45 -23.09 3.10 -15.40
N PRO A 46 -24.31 3.12 -15.97
CA PRO A 46 -24.59 2.41 -17.21
C PRO A 46 -23.84 3.01 -18.39
N ALA A 47 -23.43 2.14 -19.34
CA ALA A 47 -22.79 2.58 -20.58
C ALA A 47 -23.71 3.46 -21.44
N GLU A 48 -25.03 3.22 -21.37
CA GLU A 48 -26.04 3.98 -22.09
C GLU A 48 -26.98 4.68 -21.07
N PRO A 49 -26.58 5.81 -20.52
CA PRO A 49 -27.34 6.47 -19.46
C PRO A 49 -28.72 7.01 -19.94
N GLU A 50 -28.87 7.28 -21.23
CA GLU A 50 -30.13 7.78 -21.81
C GLU A 50 -31.23 6.70 -21.81
N THR A 51 -30.83 5.44 -21.95
CA THR A 51 -31.77 4.31 -21.97
C THR A 51 -32.03 3.75 -20.58
N TRP A 52 -31.13 4.04 -19.62
CA TRP A 52 -31.25 3.52 -18.28
C TRP A 52 -32.48 4.09 -17.54
N ARG A 53 -33.18 3.22 -16.85
CA ARG A 53 -34.36 3.58 -16.06
C ARG A 53 -34.23 3.01 -14.65
N LEU A 54 -34.63 3.82 -13.68
CA LEU A 54 -34.71 3.38 -12.29
C LEU A 54 -35.80 2.30 -12.16
N THR A 55 -35.38 1.05 -12.03
CA THR A 55 -36.28 -0.10 -11.88
C THR A 55 -36.62 -0.38 -10.42
N HIS A 56 -35.68 -0.10 -9.53
CA HIS A 56 -35.86 -0.34 -8.10
C HIS A 56 -36.95 0.56 -7.50
N ARG A 57 -37.79 -0.03 -6.64
CA ARG A 57 -38.95 0.64 -6.04
C ARG A 57 -38.57 1.90 -5.25
N VAL A 58 -37.50 1.86 -4.48
CA VAL A 58 -37.10 2.93 -3.56
C VAL A 58 -36.13 3.89 -4.25
N GLY A 59 -35.03 3.37 -4.82
CA GLY A 59 -34.00 4.21 -5.40
C GLY A 59 -32.82 3.39 -5.89
N ALA A 60 -31.81 4.09 -6.39
CA ALA A 60 -30.53 3.50 -6.80
C ALA A 60 -29.36 4.43 -6.47
N ALA A 61 -28.18 3.86 -6.28
CA ALA A 61 -26.92 4.59 -6.25
C ALA A 61 -26.00 4.05 -7.34
N LEU A 62 -25.56 4.93 -8.23
CA LEU A 62 -24.70 4.60 -9.36
C LEU A 62 -23.33 5.20 -9.15
N VAL A 63 -22.29 4.39 -9.28
CA VAL A 63 -20.91 4.80 -9.12
C VAL A 63 -20.31 5.18 -10.47
N ILE A 64 -19.66 6.33 -10.55
CA ILE A 64 -19.06 6.89 -11.76
C ILE A 64 -17.65 7.36 -11.45
N TYR A 65 -16.70 6.99 -12.29
CA TYR A 65 -15.38 7.62 -12.31
C TYR A 65 -15.46 8.99 -13.00
N LYS A 66 -14.94 10.05 -12.33
CA LYS A 66 -15.02 11.44 -12.83
C LYS A 66 -13.73 11.96 -13.40
N GLY A 67 -12.62 11.29 -13.13
CA GLY A 67 -11.30 11.71 -13.56
C GLY A 67 -10.26 11.60 -12.47
N ALA A 68 -9.03 11.96 -12.81
CA ALA A 68 -7.92 11.98 -11.88
C ALA A 68 -7.15 13.30 -11.98
N GLN A 69 -6.53 13.67 -10.85
CA GLN A 69 -5.52 14.71 -10.78
C GLN A 69 -4.20 14.05 -10.41
N TYR A 70 -3.12 14.53 -11.00
CA TYR A 70 -1.77 14.05 -10.75
C TYR A 70 -1.01 15.08 -9.95
N GLY A 71 -0.27 14.64 -8.94
CA GLY A 71 0.64 15.45 -8.15
C GLY A 71 1.95 15.74 -8.90
N ASP A 72 2.89 16.36 -8.19
CA ASP A 72 4.24 16.58 -8.70
C ASP A 72 4.97 15.25 -8.89
N LEU A 73 5.98 15.26 -9.78
CA LEU A 73 6.90 14.13 -9.93
C LEU A 73 7.65 13.90 -8.62
N LEU A 74 7.60 12.69 -8.13
CA LEU A 74 8.31 12.29 -6.91
C LEU A 74 9.75 11.85 -7.20
N ASP A 75 10.05 11.55 -8.46
CA ASP A 75 11.36 11.15 -8.93
C ASP A 75 11.72 11.87 -10.24
N THR A 76 13.02 12.05 -10.49
CA THR A 76 13.56 12.65 -11.70
C THR A 76 13.95 11.63 -12.78
N ALA A 77 14.10 10.36 -12.40
CA ALA A 77 14.54 9.28 -13.27
C ALA A 77 13.38 8.44 -13.82
N ALA A 78 12.24 8.43 -13.13
CA ALA A 78 11.03 7.72 -13.55
C ALA A 78 9.78 8.56 -13.27
N VAL A 79 8.75 8.38 -14.05
CA VAL A 79 7.47 9.04 -13.79
C VAL A 79 6.75 8.32 -12.65
N ILE A 80 6.92 8.87 -11.44
CA ILE A 80 6.22 8.44 -10.22
C ILE A 80 5.46 9.64 -9.69
N GLN A 81 4.13 9.53 -9.62
CA GLN A 81 3.27 10.62 -9.17
C GLN A 81 2.16 10.11 -8.26
N GLU A 82 1.73 10.92 -7.30
CA GLU A 82 0.44 10.68 -6.66
C GLU A 82 -0.67 10.87 -7.68
N ARG A 83 -1.61 9.93 -7.70
CA ARG A 83 -2.79 9.98 -8.54
C ARG A 83 -4.03 10.02 -7.66
N LYS A 84 -4.69 11.17 -7.60
CA LYS A 84 -5.94 11.38 -6.90
C LYS A 84 -7.10 11.14 -7.86
N LEU A 85 -7.85 10.06 -7.64
CA LEU A 85 -9.01 9.70 -8.43
C LEU A 85 -10.27 10.24 -7.76
N GLU A 86 -11.21 10.74 -8.56
CA GLU A 86 -12.52 11.18 -8.11
C GLU A 86 -13.61 10.21 -8.60
N PHE A 87 -14.42 9.74 -7.67
CA PHE A 87 -15.60 8.92 -7.92
C PHE A 87 -16.84 9.66 -7.43
N GLU A 88 -17.86 9.69 -8.24
CA GLU A 88 -19.16 10.26 -7.90
C GLU A 88 -20.18 9.14 -7.69
N VAL A 89 -20.89 9.17 -6.59
CA VAL A 89 -22.02 8.30 -6.30
C VAL A 89 -23.30 9.10 -6.54
N ALA A 90 -23.99 8.82 -7.63
CA ALA A 90 -25.26 9.43 -7.98
C ALA A 90 -26.38 8.67 -7.29
N VAL A 91 -26.97 9.28 -6.27
CA VAL A 91 -28.10 8.73 -5.49
C VAL A 91 -29.40 9.22 -6.08
N MET A 92 -30.20 8.30 -6.63
CA MET A 92 -31.51 8.56 -7.19
C MET A 92 -32.59 7.94 -6.31
N MET A 93 -33.52 8.76 -5.83
CA MET A 93 -34.60 8.35 -4.92
C MET A 93 -35.94 8.71 -5.50
N ARG A 94 -36.87 7.76 -5.49
CA ARG A 94 -38.27 8.04 -5.81
C ARG A 94 -38.89 8.82 -4.68
N ASP A 95 -39.66 9.84 -5.03
CA ASP A 95 -40.53 10.53 -4.10
C ASP A 95 -41.72 9.60 -3.78
N LEU A 96 -41.53 8.72 -2.81
CA LEU A 96 -42.58 7.81 -2.36
C LEU A 96 -43.61 8.52 -1.45
N GLY A 97 -44.03 9.72 -1.89
CA GLY A 97 -45.16 10.39 -1.28
C GLY A 97 -44.85 11.14 0.00
N TRP A 98 -44.31 12.32 -0.13
CA TRP A 98 -44.67 13.44 0.74
C TRP A 98 -46.04 14.00 0.28
N ALA A 99 -47.02 13.12 0.09
CA ALA A 99 -48.40 13.55 0.07
C ALA A 99 -48.72 13.97 1.50
N VAL A 100 -48.93 15.26 1.68
CA VAL A 100 -49.46 15.87 2.90
C VAL A 100 -50.65 15.01 3.36
N GLY A 101 -50.47 14.23 4.46
CA GLY A 101 -51.53 13.45 5.05
C GLY A 101 -51.48 11.93 4.90
N ALA A 102 -50.59 11.35 4.13
CA ALA A 102 -50.42 9.90 4.12
C ALA A 102 -49.43 9.49 5.23
N VAL A 103 -49.97 8.86 6.27
CA VAL A 103 -49.15 8.11 7.24
C VAL A 103 -48.50 6.96 6.49
N ALA A 104 -47.24 7.13 6.10
CA ALA A 104 -46.45 6.09 5.47
C ALA A 104 -46.27 4.99 6.52
N SER A 105 -47.00 3.89 6.36
CA SER A 105 -46.80 2.68 7.14
C SER A 105 -45.52 1.98 6.67
N GLY A 106 -44.42 2.37 7.24
CA GLY A 106 -43.09 1.76 7.06
C GLY A 106 -42.00 2.80 6.74
N PRO A 107 -40.78 2.63 7.29
CA PRO A 107 -39.71 3.55 7.08
C PRO A 107 -39.13 3.34 5.68
N SER A 108 -39.63 4.08 4.69
CA SER A 108 -38.89 4.28 3.45
C SER A 108 -37.76 5.26 3.78
N PRO A 109 -36.48 4.87 3.62
CA PRO A 109 -35.39 5.77 3.90
C PRO A 109 -35.47 6.98 2.96
N GLY A 110 -35.50 8.17 3.53
CA GLY A 110 -35.47 9.41 2.74
C GLY A 110 -34.12 9.55 2.01
N ALA A 111 -34.08 10.39 0.99
CA ALA A 111 -32.87 10.63 0.21
C ALA A 111 -31.67 11.01 1.08
N TYR A 112 -31.89 11.84 2.09
CA TYR A 112 -30.80 12.25 3.02
C TYR A 112 -30.26 11.09 3.84
N SER A 113 -31.11 10.16 4.30
CA SER A 113 -30.67 8.97 5.03
C SER A 113 -29.77 8.09 4.16
N ILE A 114 -30.06 7.96 2.88
CA ILE A 114 -29.23 7.20 1.95
C ILE A 114 -27.90 7.91 1.68
N ILE A 115 -27.91 9.24 1.50
CA ILE A 115 -26.69 10.03 1.32
C ILE A 115 -25.77 9.88 2.55
N GLU A 116 -26.33 9.96 3.76
CA GLU A 116 -25.58 9.73 5.00
C GLU A 116 -25.00 8.31 5.07
N SER A 117 -25.76 7.29 4.64
CA SER A 117 -25.30 5.91 4.59
C SER A 117 -24.16 5.73 3.57
N VAL A 118 -24.27 6.36 2.40
CA VAL A 118 -23.20 6.36 1.39
C VAL A 118 -21.94 7.02 1.95
N ARG A 119 -22.08 8.17 2.60
CA ARG A 119 -20.95 8.88 3.22
C ARG A 119 -20.30 8.03 4.31
N ALA A 120 -21.09 7.43 5.19
CA ALA A 120 -20.60 6.56 6.26
C ALA A 120 -19.88 5.31 5.71
N ALA A 121 -20.40 4.70 4.65
CA ALA A 121 -19.83 3.51 4.04
C ALA A 121 -18.48 3.75 3.37
N LEU A 122 -18.27 4.95 2.78
CA LEU A 122 -17.11 5.26 1.98
C LEU A 122 -16.06 6.12 2.69
N THR A 123 -16.42 6.89 3.72
CA THR A 123 -15.45 7.68 4.47
C THR A 123 -14.53 6.77 5.26
N GLY A 124 -13.24 6.82 4.95
CA GLY A 124 -12.23 5.97 5.58
C GLY A 124 -12.15 4.54 5.01
N PHE A 125 -12.96 4.21 4.00
CA PHE A 125 -12.86 2.92 3.32
C PHE A 125 -11.47 2.74 2.71
N GLN A 126 -10.84 1.59 2.97
CA GLN A 126 -9.50 1.25 2.56
C GLN A 126 -9.54 0.26 1.40
N ILE A 127 -9.04 0.68 0.24
CA ILE A 127 -8.86 -0.17 -0.92
C ILE A 127 -7.37 -0.55 -1.00
N PRO A 128 -7.02 -1.82 -1.26
CA PRO A 128 -5.62 -2.23 -1.42
C PRO A 128 -4.91 -1.36 -2.47
N GLY A 129 -3.68 -0.94 -2.18
CA GLY A 129 -2.89 -0.06 -3.07
C GLY A 129 -3.36 1.41 -3.11
N CYS A 130 -4.33 1.79 -2.27
CA CYS A 130 -4.85 3.15 -2.20
C CYS A 130 -4.77 3.71 -0.77
N ARG A 131 -4.75 5.04 -0.64
CA ARG A 131 -5.04 5.71 0.64
C ARG A 131 -6.52 5.60 0.96
N LYS A 132 -6.89 5.86 2.22
CA LYS A 132 -8.29 5.88 2.66
C LYS A 132 -9.11 6.87 1.84
N MET A 133 -10.30 6.42 1.46
CA MET A 133 -11.26 7.25 0.74
C MET A 133 -11.83 8.35 1.64
N TYR A 134 -12.07 9.53 1.08
CA TYR A 134 -12.64 10.67 1.79
C TYR A 134 -13.60 11.47 0.92
N PRO A 135 -14.64 12.09 1.52
CA PRO A 135 -15.62 12.90 0.79
C PRO A 135 -15.01 14.22 0.34
N LEU A 136 -15.40 14.70 -0.84
CA LEU A 136 -15.01 16.00 -1.39
C LEU A 136 -16.16 16.98 -1.39
N ARG A 137 -17.32 16.56 -1.89
CA ARG A 137 -18.48 17.43 -2.06
C ARG A 137 -19.76 16.62 -2.21
N GLU A 138 -20.86 17.25 -1.87
CA GLU A 138 -22.21 16.78 -2.13
C GLU A 138 -23.00 17.87 -2.85
N LYS A 139 -23.85 17.49 -3.77
CA LYS A 139 -24.67 18.43 -4.51
C LYS A 139 -26.02 17.82 -4.92
N PHE A 140 -27.04 18.65 -4.97
CA PHE A 140 -28.29 18.34 -5.66
C PHE A 140 -28.05 18.46 -7.18
N LEU A 141 -28.47 17.45 -7.95
CA LEU A 141 -28.35 17.47 -9.41
C LEU A 141 -29.66 17.90 -10.08
N LYS A 142 -30.72 17.15 -9.85
CA LYS A 142 -32.00 17.40 -10.49
C LYS A 142 -33.17 16.73 -9.76
N ARG A 143 -34.37 17.23 -10.05
CA ARG A 143 -35.61 16.53 -9.78
C ARG A 143 -36.30 16.26 -11.11
N ASP A 144 -36.61 15.02 -11.38
CA ASP A 144 -37.50 14.66 -12.48
C ASP A 144 -38.96 14.90 -12.04
N LYS A 145 -39.59 15.86 -12.69
CA LYS A 145 -40.99 16.25 -12.37
C LYS A 145 -42.01 15.17 -12.79
N GLN A 146 -41.70 14.39 -13.84
CA GLN A 146 -42.62 13.39 -14.37
C GLN A 146 -42.52 12.07 -13.59
N GLY A 147 -41.32 11.69 -13.18
CA GLY A 147 -41.08 10.44 -12.47
C GLY A 147 -40.97 10.58 -10.95
N GLY A 148 -41.02 11.81 -10.40
CA GLY A 148 -40.87 12.06 -8.96
C GLY A 148 -39.52 11.59 -8.41
N VAL A 149 -38.45 11.58 -9.24
CA VAL A 149 -37.12 11.11 -8.85
C VAL A 149 -36.23 12.29 -8.49
N TRP A 150 -35.68 12.24 -7.27
CA TRP A 150 -34.65 13.19 -6.81
C TRP A 150 -33.28 12.59 -7.02
N THR A 151 -32.36 13.36 -7.57
CA THR A 151 -31.00 12.94 -7.82
C THR A 151 -30.01 13.84 -7.09
N TYR A 152 -29.15 13.23 -6.29
CA TYR A 152 -28.05 13.86 -5.58
C TYR A 152 -26.74 13.20 -6.02
N ALA A 153 -25.63 13.90 -5.87
CA ALA A 153 -24.30 13.35 -6.11
C ALA A 153 -23.41 13.60 -4.89
N SER A 154 -22.76 12.54 -4.43
CA SER A 154 -21.71 12.60 -3.42
C SER A 154 -20.40 12.23 -4.10
N THR A 155 -19.40 13.12 -4.10
CA THR A 155 -18.10 12.90 -4.71
C THR A 155 -17.08 12.55 -3.65
N PHE A 156 -16.33 11.49 -3.89
CA PHE A 156 -15.26 11.01 -3.03
C PHE A 156 -13.94 11.00 -3.79
N ALA A 157 -12.84 11.13 -3.04
CA ALA A 157 -11.51 10.95 -3.58
C ALA A 157 -10.82 9.74 -2.95
N VAL A 158 -10.02 9.10 -3.76
CA VAL A 158 -9.06 8.07 -3.34
C VAL A 158 -7.73 8.35 -4.02
N THR A 159 -6.64 8.22 -3.28
CA THR A 159 -5.29 8.46 -3.82
C THR A 159 -4.56 7.13 -3.97
N THR A 160 -3.97 6.93 -5.13
CA THR A 160 -3.05 5.84 -5.46
C THR A 160 -1.81 6.41 -6.14
N MET A 161 -0.92 5.56 -6.61
CA MET A 161 0.26 5.99 -7.37
C MET A 161 0.02 5.80 -8.86
N ALA A 162 0.52 6.73 -9.66
CA ALA A 162 0.74 6.55 -11.08
C ALA A 162 2.23 6.27 -11.27
N LEU A 163 2.53 5.10 -11.80
CA LEU A 163 3.88 4.70 -12.14
C LEU A 163 4.02 4.72 -13.65
N GLU A 164 5.22 5.05 -14.12
CA GLU A 164 5.57 4.92 -15.53
C GLU A 164 5.24 3.49 -15.99
N GLY A 165 4.38 3.40 -17.03
CA GLY A 165 3.92 2.12 -17.54
C GLY A 165 5.09 1.32 -18.06
N SER A 166 5.45 0.27 -17.35
CA SER A 166 6.31 -0.74 -17.91
C SER A 166 5.52 -1.48 -18.99
N HIS A 167 5.76 -1.15 -20.25
CA HIS A 167 5.70 -2.19 -21.25
C HIS A 167 6.68 -3.27 -20.78
N THR A 168 6.25 -4.50 -20.76
CA THR A 168 6.93 -5.66 -20.17
C THR A 168 8.41 -5.83 -20.56
N ASP A 169 8.91 -5.06 -21.49
CA ASP A 169 10.28 -5.11 -22.00
C ASP A 169 11.13 -3.88 -21.70
N ASN A 170 10.54 -2.79 -21.17
CA ASN A 170 11.26 -1.55 -20.88
C ASN A 170 10.92 -1.01 -19.50
N PHE A 171 11.27 -1.74 -18.45
CA PHE A 171 11.42 -1.09 -17.15
C PHE A 171 12.52 -0.04 -17.27
N PRO A 172 12.29 1.24 -16.89
CA PRO A 172 13.38 2.17 -16.71
C PRO A 172 14.42 1.49 -15.81
N LEU A 173 15.69 1.61 -16.19
CA LEU A 173 16.81 1.04 -15.40
C LEU A 173 16.72 1.38 -13.91
N PHE A 174 16.09 2.50 -13.59
CA PHE A 174 15.87 2.95 -12.22
C PHE A 174 14.82 2.11 -11.45
N ILE A 175 13.69 1.74 -12.06
CA ILE A 175 12.73 0.82 -11.40
C ILE A 175 13.35 -0.58 -11.30
N LYS A 176 14.13 -0.98 -12.28
CA LYS A 176 14.99 -2.18 -12.17
C LYS A 176 16.04 -2.02 -11.08
N GLY A 177 16.60 -0.82 -10.88
CA GLY A 177 17.53 -0.53 -9.80
C GLY A 177 16.87 -0.59 -8.42
N ILE A 178 15.71 0.01 -8.21
CA ILE A 178 14.97 -0.07 -6.94
C ILE A 178 14.48 -1.50 -6.68
N ALA A 179 13.97 -2.18 -7.71
CA ALA A 179 13.57 -3.59 -7.59
C ALA A 179 14.80 -4.53 -7.43
N LEU A 180 15.94 -4.12 -7.96
CA LEU A 180 17.22 -4.85 -7.78
C LEU A 180 17.88 -4.51 -6.44
N GLU A 181 17.74 -3.31 -5.90
CA GLU A 181 18.17 -3.00 -4.55
C GLU A 181 17.37 -3.79 -3.50
N ASP A 182 16.07 -3.95 -3.69
CA ASP A 182 15.24 -4.81 -2.83
C ASP A 182 15.38 -6.31 -3.15
N ALA A 183 15.60 -6.68 -4.40
CA ALA A 183 15.89 -8.05 -4.83
C ALA A 183 17.38 -8.39 -4.83
N GLY A 184 18.23 -7.39 -4.68
CA GLY A 184 19.69 -7.47 -4.85
C GLY A 184 20.47 -7.64 -3.56
N GLN A 185 19.84 -7.65 -2.40
CA GLN A 185 20.47 -8.18 -1.21
C GLN A 185 20.42 -9.71 -1.27
N THR A 186 21.33 -10.28 -2.04
CA THR A 186 21.53 -11.73 -1.97
C THR A 186 22.03 -12.07 -0.58
N THR A 187 21.18 -12.70 0.21
CA THR A 187 21.58 -13.26 1.49
C THR A 187 22.54 -14.42 1.23
N ILE A 188 23.80 -14.22 1.54
CA ILE A 188 24.81 -15.27 1.47
C ILE A 188 24.99 -15.86 2.86
N THR A 189 24.74 -17.16 3.00
CA THR A 189 24.95 -17.87 4.25
C THR A 189 26.35 -18.41 4.28
N VAL A 190 27.13 -18.00 5.30
CA VAL A 190 28.48 -18.54 5.58
C VAL A 190 28.34 -19.68 6.57
N ALA A 191 28.76 -20.87 6.16
CA ALA A 191 28.77 -22.02 7.04
C ALA A 191 29.67 -21.77 8.26
N ALA A 192 29.36 -22.44 9.37
CA ALA A 192 30.16 -22.29 10.59
C ALA A 192 31.62 -22.64 10.34
N ALA A 193 32.52 -21.71 10.65
CA ALA A 193 33.95 -21.81 10.52
C ALA A 193 34.65 -21.39 11.82
N ALA A 194 35.89 -21.83 12.00
CA ALA A 194 36.67 -21.51 13.18
C ALA A 194 37.19 -20.07 13.14
N TYR A 195 36.91 -19.31 14.18
CA TYR A 195 37.38 -17.94 14.39
C TYR A 195 38.01 -17.81 15.77
N THR A 196 39.18 -17.17 15.83
CA THR A 196 39.90 -16.97 17.09
C THR A 196 39.77 -15.52 17.56
N PHE A 197 39.31 -15.33 18.78
CA PHE A 197 39.24 -14.00 19.40
C PHE A 197 40.65 -13.50 19.70
N ASP A 198 40.88 -12.21 19.43
CA ASP A 198 42.15 -11.57 19.73
C ASP A 198 42.35 -11.34 21.23
N SER A 199 43.52 -10.78 21.60
CA SER A 199 43.86 -10.46 23.00
C SER A 199 42.91 -9.44 23.66
N THR A 200 42.10 -8.72 22.86
CA THR A 200 41.07 -7.75 23.34
C THR A 200 39.67 -8.37 23.39
N GLY A 201 39.55 -9.67 23.11
CA GLY A 201 38.28 -10.37 23.09
C GLY A 201 37.40 -10.01 21.87
N LYS A 202 38.01 -9.68 20.74
CA LYS A 202 37.29 -9.35 19.50
C LYS A 202 37.70 -10.27 18.37
N VAL A 203 36.75 -10.49 17.44
CA VAL A 203 37.01 -11.13 16.16
C VAL A 203 36.34 -10.34 15.05
N GLN A 204 37.11 -10.12 13.98
CA GLN A 204 36.62 -9.50 12.74
C GLN A 204 36.17 -10.58 11.78
N LEU A 205 34.89 -10.53 11.37
CA LEU A 205 34.39 -11.38 10.30
C LEU A 205 34.77 -10.77 8.93
N PRO A 206 34.91 -11.59 7.89
CA PRO A 206 35.28 -11.13 6.53
C PRO A 206 34.26 -10.17 5.91
N HIS A 207 33.02 -10.13 6.38
CA HIS A 207 31.93 -9.37 5.81
C HIS A 207 31.32 -8.43 6.85
N GLY A 208 30.85 -7.27 6.41
CA GLY A 208 29.94 -6.40 7.16
C GLY A 208 28.48 -6.75 6.89
N ASN A 209 27.55 -5.97 7.49
CA ASN A 209 26.10 -6.16 7.37
C ASN A 209 25.65 -7.59 7.72
N VAL A 210 26.24 -8.15 8.77
CA VAL A 210 26.02 -9.54 9.18
C VAL A 210 24.76 -9.71 10.02
N PHE A 211 24.08 -10.83 9.83
CA PHE A 211 22.88 -11.22 10.60
C PHE A 211 22.79 -12.74 10.76
N GLY A 212 21.84 -13.21 11.57
CA GLY A 212 21.63 -14.64 11.76
C GLY A 212 22.84 -15.36 12.35
N LEU A 213 23.63 -14.70 13.23
CA LEU A 213 24.81 -15.31 13.81
C LEU A 213 24.45 -16.48 14.70
N SER A 214 25.17 -17.57 14.50
CA SER A 214 25.22 -18.72 15.41
C SER A 214 26.66 -18.93 15.84
N ILE A 215 26.92 -18.92 17.14
CA ILE A 215 28.26 -19.13 17.71
C ILE A 215 28.21 -20.34 18.63
N THR A 216 29.17 -21.25 18.46
CA THR A 216 29.31 -22.43 19.31
C THR A 216 30.73 -22.51 19.89
N ALA A 217 30.80 -22.80 21.17
CA ALA A 217 32.07 -23.06 21.86
C ALA A 217 32.75 -24.33 21.32
N PRO A 218 34.05 -24.56 21.57
CA PRO A 218 34.78 -25.74 21.15
C PRO A 218 34.13 -27.05 21.61
N GLY A 219 33.39 -27.03 22.69
CA GLY A 219 32.64 -28.20 23.20
C GLY A 219 31.25 -28.40 22.59
N GLY A 220 30.87 -27.60 21.57
CA GLY A 220 29.57 -27.68 20.89
C GLY A 220 28.40 -26.95 21.60
N ALA A 221 28.66 -26.28 22.73
CA ALA A 221 27.62 -25.49 23.41
C ALA A 221 27.33 -24.21 22.63
N ALA A 222 26.03 -23.93 22.42
CA ALA A 222 25.58 -22.69 21.80
C ALA A 222 25.79 -21.50 22.72
N LEU A 223 26.36 -20.41 22.19
CA LEU A 223 26.62 -19.16 22.92
C LEU A 223 25.52 -18.15 22.64
N THR A 224 25.19 -17.32 23.64
CA THR A 224 24.03 -16.42 23.61
C THR A 224 24.47 -14.96 23.46
N GLN A 225 23.93 -14.28 22.43
CA GLN A 225 24.13 -12.84 22.24
C GLN A 225 23.53 -12.05 23.44
N GLY A 226 24.30 -11.08 23.95
CA GLY A 226 23.92 -10.28 25.09
C GLY A 226 24.37 -10.87 26.45
N THR A 227 24.74 -12.16 26.48
CA THR A 227 25.30 -12.84 27.67
C THR A 227 26.78 -13.16 27.46
N ASP A 228 27.11 -13.80 26.35
CA ASP A 228 28.45 -14.27 26.04
C ASP A 228 29.19 -13.33 25.09
N PHE A 229 28.47 -12.67 24.18
CA PHE A 229 29.04 -11.78 23.18
C PHE A 229 28.08 -10.68 22.74
N THR A 230 28.64 -9.63 22.12
CA THR A 230 27.91 -8.62 21.33
C THR A 230 28.40 -8.58 19.91
N VAL A 231 27.58 -8.01 19.00
CA VAL A 231 27.90 -7.93 17.57
C VAL A 231 27.67 -6.52 17.07
N ASP A 232 28.73 -5.94 16.49
CA ASP A 232 28.60 -4.80 15.59
C ASP A 232 28.30 -5.36 14.17
N ARG A 233 27.04 -5.38 13.82
CA ARG A 233 26.57 -5.98 12.57
C ARG A 233 27.07 -5.25 11.33
N ALA A 234 27.12 -3.90 11.41
CA ALA A 234 27.54 -3.10 10.25
C ALA A 234 28.99 -3.40 9.86
N ASN A 235 29.85 -3.54 10.86
CA ASN A 235 31.26 -3.78 10.65
C ASN A 235 31.67 -5.26 10.72
N GLY A 236 30.76 -6.17 11.09
CA GLY A 236 31.05 -7.60 11.23
C GLY A 236 32.01 -7.90 12.39
N ILE A 237 31.95 -7.14 13.49
CA ILE A 237 32.81 -7.34 14.67
C ILE A 237 32.02 -8.05 15.75
N VAL A 238 32.53 -9.19 16.22
CA VAL A 238 32.01 -9.88 17.39
C VAL A 238 32.92 -9.59 18.59
N THR A 239 32.34 -9.19 19.71
CA THR A 239 33.08 -8.88 20.94
C THR A 239 32.59 -9.77 22.08
N ALA A 240 33.52 -10.51 22.71
CA ALA A 240 33.24 -11.29 23.90
C ALA A 240 32.87 -10.38 25.09
N LEU A 241 31.88 -10.78 25.87
CA LEU A 241 31.46 -10.02 27.04
C LEU A 241 32.22 -10.47 28.29
N PRO A 242 32.58 -9.52 29.19
CA PRO A 242 33.17 -9.88 30.47
C PRO A 242 32.22 -10.77 31.28
N GLY A 243 32.72 -11.94 31.71
CA GLY A 243 31.91 -12.92 32.44
C GLY A 243 31.08 -13.87 31.57
N GLY A 244 31.08 -13.68 30.25
CA GLY A 244 30.53 -14.65 29.30
C GLY A 244 31.44 -15.89 29.14
N ALA A 245 30.98 -16.83 28.33
CA ALA A 245 31.69 -18.11 28.15
C ALA A 245 32.86 -18.04 27.17
N ILE A 246 33.13 -16.88 26.55
CA ILE A 246 34.22 -16.70 25.57
C ILE A 246 35.39 -15.99 26.27
N THR A 247 36.60 -16.56 26.13
CA THR A 247 37.84 -15.95 26.61
C THR A 247 38.70 -15.42 25.46
N ALA A 248 39.56 -14.42 25.77
CA ALA A 248 40.51 -13.90 24.78
C ALA A 248 41.45 -15.02 24.32
N GLY A 249 41.69 -15.09 23.03
CA GLY A 249 42.50 -16.17 22.41
C GLY A 249 41.73 -17.47 22.15
N GLU A 250 40.45 -17.54 22.54
CA GLU A 250 39.64 -18.75 22.32
C GLU A 250 39.17 -18.84 20.86
N THR A 251 39.13 -20.07 20.35
CA THR A 251 38.60 -20.36 19.02
C THR A 251 37.20 -20.92 19.12
N VAL A 252 36.24 -20.31 18.46
CA VAL A 252 34.82 -20.73 18.41
C VAL A 252 34.40 -21.00 16.96
N GLN A 253 33.30 -21.69 16.77
CA GLN A 253 32.67 -21.82 15.45
C GLN A 253 31.64 -20.73 15.26
N ILE A 254 31.76 -19.92 14.19
CA ILE A 254 30.80 -18.84 13.85
C ILE A 254 30.21 -19.11 12.49
N GLY A 255 28.87 -19.26 12.44
CA GLY A 255 28.08 -19.21 11.22
C GLY A 255 27.27 -17.93 11.18
N TYR A 256 27.12 -17.35 10.01
CA TYR A 256 26.35 -16.11 9.84
C TYR A 256 25.84 -15.96 8.41
N ALA A 257 24.94 -15.01 8.21
CA ALA A 257 24.56 -14.54 6.89
C ALA A 257 24.97 -13.08 6.73
N TYR A 258 25.21 -12.65 5.51
CA TYR A 258 25.42 -11.25 5.18
C TYR A 258 24.68 -10.87 3.90
N ALA A 259 24.42 -9.58 3.76
CA ALA A 259 23.86 -9.03 2.55
C ALA A 259 24.98 -8.50 1.67
N GLU A 260 25.11 -9.02 0.46
CA GLU A 260 26.04 -8.50 -0.54
C GLU A 260 25.32 -7.45 -1.39
N GLU A 261 25.88 -6.25 -1.45
CA GLU A 261 25.42 -5.21 -2.34
C GLU A 261 25.85 -5.57 -3.76
N ILE A 262 24.92 -5.96 -4.63
CA ILE A 262 25.22 -6.21 -6.04
C ILE A 262 25.41 -4.84 -6.71
N ILE A 263 26.64 -4.41 -6.83
CA ILE A 263 27.00 -3.32 -7.73
C ILE A 263 26.80 -3.83 -9.15
N ALA A 264 25.64 -3.54 -9.74
CA ALA A 264 25.42 -3.77 -11.16
C ALA A 264 26.33 -2.83 -11.93
N THR A 265 27.48 -3.32 -12.39
CA THR A 265 28.28 -2.63 -13.39
C THR A 265 27.45 -2.56 -14.67
N ALA A 266 26.85 -1.39 -14.91
CA ALA A 266 26.19 -1.08 -16.17
C ALA A 266 27.27 -1.13 -17.28
N ASN A 267 27.30 -2.23 -18.03
CA ASN A 267 27.98 -2.24 -19.32
C ASN A 267 27.19 -1.33 -20.26
N GLN A 268 27.58 -0.08 -20.33
CA GLN A 268 27.23 0.82 -21.42
C GLN A 268 27.96 0.31 -22.68
N SER A 269 27.33 -0.56 -23.44
CA SER A 269 27.67 -0.74 -24.82
C SER A 269 27.20 0.51 -25.56
N ALA A 270 28.15 1.36 -25.97
CA ALA A 270 27.87 2.50 -26.82
C ALA A 270 27.14 2.02 -28.09
N PRO A 271 26.15 2.78 -28.58
CA PRO A 271 25.56 2.48 -29.86
C PRO A 271 26.63 2.64 -30.96
N THR A 272 26.90 1.55 -31.65
CA THR A 272 27.64 1.61 -32.93
C THR A 272 26.74 2.24 -33.97
N ASN A 273 27.19 3.38 -34.52
CA ASN A 273 26.59 4.07 -35.69
C ASN A 273 26.48 3.14 -36.89
#